data_a437586b996dc9cc188dc980711b53ed
#
_entry.id   a437586b996dc9cc188dc980711b53ed
#
_cell.length_a   1.000
_cell.length_b   1.000
_cell.length_c   1.000
_cell.angle_alpha   90.00
_cell.angle_beta   90.00
_cell.angle_gamma   90.00
#
_symmetry.space_group_name_H-M   'P 1'
#
loop_
_entity.id
_entity.type
_entity.pdbx_description
1 polymer ?
#
loop_
_entity_poly.entity_id
_entity_poly.type
_entity_poly.pdbx_seq_one_letter_code
_entity_poly.pdbx_strand_id
1 'polypeptide(L)'
;MKKEKLRYFAPVAVCLLLIAFLIALPTGYEGAVQYKEAERCIAEVTAVDNSAIVDTGLVRSGEQRCTVVFRNGLFQGKTVTAINLLQGSLEQDKLFSEGDKAQVVVSYDGETIKRVTMIDYFRVPGELWLAGLFILFLIVFAGRTGVRAILSFALTVLAIWKLLVPLYLNGYNPIWVGLLINLLLTTLIIALVFGFDNRCAAAVSGSFLGILVTCVLGIIFTDLFKIHGAVMSYSESLLYAGFQHLNLTQIFMASIFLGSSGAVMDLSVDITSAVYEVVEKKPDIMSWEAVKSGMNVGRAAMGTMTTTLLLAYSGGYIALLMVFMAQGTPTEHIFNYKYVAAEMIHTVIGSFGLVSVAPFTALCSGLLLTKHKRESGVE
;
A
#
# COMPACT_ATOMS: atom_id res chain seq x y z
N MET A 1 13.19 -35.62 -3.85
CA MET A 1 11.83 -35.43 -4.42
C MET A 1 10.75 -35.05 -3.41
N LYS A 2 10.43 -35.86 -2.34
CA LYS A 2 9.37 -35.45 -1.38
C LYS A 2 9.71 -34.21 -0.56
N LYS A 3 10.95 -34.08 -0.03
CA LYS A 3 11.40 -32.92 0.76
C LYS A 3 11.46 -31.63 -0.06
N GLU A 4 11.86 -31.69 -1.32
CA GLU A 4 11.92 -30.52 -2.21
C GLU A 4 10.53 -30.00 -2.57
N LYS A 5 9.61 -30.91 -2.92
CA LYS A 5 8.20 -30.53 -3.15
C LYS A 5 7.59 -29.88 -1.91
N LEU A 6 7.88 -30.43 -0.72
CA LEU A 6 7.37 -29.86 0.52
C LEU A 6 7.90 -28.43 0.77
N ARG A 7 9.21 -28.19 0.57
CA ARG A 7 9.80 -26.83 0.71
C ARG A 7 9.20 -25.81 -0.25
N TYR A 8 8.76 -26.26 -1.42
CA TYR A 8 8.18 -25.40 -2.45
C TYR A 8 6.69 -25.10 -2.24
N PHE A 9 5.93 -26.04 -1.67
CA PHE A 9 4.49 -25.87 -1.40
C PHE A 9 4.20 -25.30 0.01
N ALA A 10 5.11 -25.45 0.95
CA ALA A 10 4.93 -24.96 2.31
C ALA A 10 4.64 -23.43 2.39
N PRO A 11 5.35 -22.53 1.67
CA PRO A 11 5.03 -21.10 1.70
C PRO A 11 3.61 -20.81 1.21
N VAL A 12 3.16 -21.50 0.16
CA VAL A 12 1.80 -21.33 -0.38
C VAL A 12 0.76 -21.75 0.66
N ALA A 13 0.96 -22.88 1.33
CA ALA A 13 0.07 -23.34 2.40
C ALA A 13 0.05 -22.37 3.58
N VAL A 14 1.21 -21.87 4.00
CA VAL A 14 1.33 -20.87 5.08
C VAL A 14 0.60 -19.58 4.70
N CYS A 15 0.80 -19.08 3.48
CA CYS A 15 0.11 -17.87 3.02
C CYS A 15 -1.41 -18.06 2.97
N LEU A 16 -1.90 -19.21 2.49
CA LEU A 16 -3.35 -19.51 2.46
C LEU A 16 -3.93 -19.57 3.87
N LEU A 17 -3.24 -20.20 4.82
CA LEU A 17 -3.68 -20.26 6.22
C LEU A 17 -3.68 -18.85 6.85
N LEU A 18 -2.67 -18.04 6.58
CA LEU A 18 -2.62 -16.65 7.07
C LEU A 18 -3.72 -15.78 6.44
N ILE A 19 -3.97 -15.91 5.15
CA ILE A 19 -5.08 -15.22 4.48
C ILE A 19 -6.42 -15.59 5.12
N ALA A 20 -6.67 -16.90 5.32
CA ALA A 20 -7.90 -17.36 5.97
C ALA A 20 -8.02 -16.85 7.42
N PHE A 21 -6.91 -16.85 8.16
CA PHE A 21 -6.85 -16.29 9.52
C PHE A 21 -7.14 -14.79 9.52
N LEU A 22 -6.50 -14.01 8.63
CA LEU A 22 -6.69 -12.57 8.54
C LEU A 22 -8.11 -12.19 8.12
N ILE A 23 -8.74 -12.95 7.24
CA ILE A 23 -10.15 -12.73 6.87
C ILE A 23 -11.05 -12.93 8.09
N ALA A 24 -10.81 -13.96 8.88
CA ALA A 24 -11.58 -14.26 10.09
C ALA A 24 -11.29 -13.31 11.26
N LEU A 25 -10.14 -12.60 11.25
CA LEU A 25 -9.73 -11.71 12.32
C LEU A 25 -10.62 -10.45 12.33
N PRO A 26 -11.33 -10.13 13.44
CA PRO A 26 -12.03 -8.87 13.55
C PRO A 26 -11.03 -7.70 13.64
N THR A 27 -11.40 -6.55 13.09
CA THR A 27 -10.57 -5.33 13.18
C THR A 27 -10.70 -4.66 14.55
N GLY A 28 -11.79 -4.93 15.26
CA GLY A 28 -12.18 -4.23 16.48
C GLY A 28 -12.92 -2.90 16.23
N TYR A 29 -13.07 -2.51 14.97
CA TYR A 29 -13.70 -1.26 14.55
C TYR A 29 -14.98 -1.46 13.73
N GLU A 30 -15.53 -2.67 13.68
CA GLU A 30 -16.74 -3.00 12.93
C GLU A 30 -17.97 -2.24 13.46
N GLY A 31 -17.99 -1.90 14.74
CA GLY A 31 -19.04 -1.10 15.37
C GLY A 31 -18.82 0.41 15.36
N ALA A 32 -17.70 0.90 14.81
CA ALA A 32 -17.38 2.33 14.69
C ALA A 32 -18.16 2.96 13.54
N VAL A 33 -19.48 2.96 13.64
CA VAL A 33 -20.39 3.50 12.62
C VAL A 33 -20.50 5.00 12.80
N GLN A 34 -20.11 5.77 11.77
CA GLN A 34 -20.18 7.22 11.74
C GLN A 34 -21.62 7.74 11.91
N TYR A 35 -22.59 6.98 11.39
CA TYR A 35 -24.03 7.28 11.48
C TYR A 35 -24.70 6.16 12.28
N LYS A 36 -24.82 6.34 13.58
CA LYS A 36 -25.64 5.47 14.44
C LYS A 36 -27.11 5.68 14.07
N GLU A 37 -27.90 4.62 14.06
CA GLU A 37 -29.34 4.66 13.70
C GLU A 37 -29.61 5.04 12.22
N ALA A 38 -28.65 4.76 11.33
CA ALA A 38 -28.82 4.95 9.91
C ALA A 38 -28.34 3.72 9.14
N GLU A 39 -29.01 3.43 8.04
CA GLU A 39 -28.65 2.32 7.14
C GLU A 39 -27.89 2.84 5.92
N ARG A 40 -26.87 2.10 5.51
CA ARG A 40 -26.14 2.35 4.25
C ARG A 40 -26.67 1.42 3.17
N CYS A 41 -27.22 2.02 2.11
CA CYS A 41 -27.78 1.26 0.99
C CYS A 41 -27.17 1.71 -0.34
N ILE A 42 -27.43 0.90 -1.36
CA ILE A 42 -27.18 1.23 -2.75
C ILE A 42 -28.50 1.66 -3.35
N ALA A 43 -28.49 2.80 -4.02
CA ALA A 43 -29.65 3.34 -4.70
C ALA A 43 -29.31 3.70 -6.16
N GLU A 44 -30.31 3.65 -7.02
CA GLU A 44 -30.20 4.09 -8.41
C GLU A 44 -30.96 5.39 -8.57
N VAL A 45 -30.32 6.37 -9.20
CA VAL A 45 -30.86 7.68 -9.46
C VAL A 45 -31.81 7.58 -10.65
N THR A 46 -33.09 7.95 -10.49
CA THR A 46 -34.11 7.92 -11.53
C THR A 46 -34.45 9.30 -12.07
N ALA A 47 -34.24 10.35 -11.28
CA ALA A 47 -34.42 11.73 -11.72
C ALA A 47 -33.54 12.66 -10.85
N VAL A 48 -33.16 13.79 -11.39
CA VAL A 48 -32.35 14.80 -10.70
C VAL A 48 -33.00 16.19 -10.86
N ASP A 49 -32.97 16.97 -9.78
CA ASP A 49 -33.33 18.37 -9.76
C ASP A 49 -32.14 19.21 -9.32
N ASN A 50 -31.63 20.03 -10.24
CA ASN A 50 -30.47 20.90 -10.08
C ASN A 50 -30.85 22.37 -9.84
N SER A 51 -32.14 22.68 -9.66
CA SER A 51 -32.65 24.05 -9.58
C SER A 51 -32.08 24.86 -8.41
N ALA A 52 -31.67 24.18 -7.33
CA ALA A 52 -31.07 24.79 -6.15
C ALA A 52 -29.53 24.79 -6.16
N ILE A 53 -28.91 24.45 -7.29
CA ILE A 53 -27.47 24.52 -7.47
C ILE A 53 -27.07 25.91 -7.99
N VAL A 54 -26.13 26.53 -7.31
CA VAL A 54 -25.47 27.75 -7.76
C VAL A 54 -24.16 27.37 -8.41
N ASP A 55 -24.01 27.62 -9.71
CA ASP A 55 -22.78 27.40 -10.48
C ASP A 55 -22.07 28.73 -10.66
N THR A 56 -20.85 28.84 -10.11
CA THR A 56 -20.00 30.03 -10.22
C THR A 56 -19.02 29.94 -11.39
N GLY A 57 -19.11 28.89 -12.22
CA GLY A 57 -18.18 28.59 -13.32
C GLY A 57 -16.91 27.83 -12.87
N LEU A 58 -16.47 28.02 -11.63
CA LEU A 58 -15.34 27.28 -11.05
C LEU A 58 -15.81 26.13 -10.14
N VAL A 59 -16.75 26.42 -9.26
CA VAL A 59 -17.29 25.48 -8.29
C VAL A 59 -18.82 25.57 -8.26
N ARG A 60 -19.45 24.50 -7.84
CA ARG A 60 -20.89 24.42 -7.63
C ARG A 60 -21.19 24.29 -6.15
N SER A 61 -22.24 24.96 -5.70
CA SER A 61 -22.69 24.91 -4.31
C SER A 61 -24.21 24.82 -4.24
N GLY A 62 -24.75 24.32 -3.15
CA GLY A 62 -26.19 24.16 -2.97
C GLY A 62 -26.65 22.71 -2.91
N GLU A 63 -27.94 22.48 -3.08
CA GLU A 63 -28.55 21.16 -2.97
C GLU A 63 -28.94 20.62 -4.33
N GLN A 64 -28.43 19.42 -4.67
CA GLN A 64 -28.99 18.60 -5.71
C GLN A 64 -29.98 17.63 -5.10
N ARG A 65 -31.20 17.61 -5.59
CA ARG A 65 -32.21 16.65 -5.17
C ARG A 65 -32.27 15.51 -6.16
N CYS A 66 -32.03 14.28 -5.68
CA CYS A 66 -32.01 13.08 -6.49
C CYS A 66 -33.19 12.19 -6.09
N THR A 67 -34.08 11.86 -7.04
CA THR A 67 -35.04 10.80 -6.84
C THR A 67 -34.34 9.47 -7.03
N VAL A 68 -34.36 8.62 -5.98
CA VAL A 68 -33.61 7.38 -5.97
C VAL A 68 -34.48 6.19 -5.63
N VAL A 69 -34.16 5.02 -6.21
CA VAL A 69 -34.79 3.73 -5.90
C VAL A 69 -33.76 2.86 -5.18
N PHE A 70 -34.05 2.40 -3.98
CA PHE A 70 -33.15 1.52 -3.25
C PHE A 70 -33.02 0.15 -3.91
N ARG A 71 -31.78 -0.30 -4.12
CA ARG A 71 -31.47 -1.60 -4.73
C ARG A 71 -31.20 -2.69 -3.69
N ASN A 72 -30.94 -2.32 -2.43
CA ASN A 72 -30.75 -3.23 -1.29
C ASN A 72 -31.19 -2.56 0.02
N GLY A 73 -31.07 -3.29 1.13
CA GLY A 73 -31.40 -2.79 2.47
C GLY A 73 -32.86 -2.95 2.87
N LEU A 74 -33.22 -2.43 4.05
CA LEU A 74 -34.56 -2.53 4.65
C LEU A 74 -35.64 -1.89 3.80
N PHE A 75 -35.28 -0.90 3.01
CA PHE A 75 -36.22 -0.13 2.18
C PHE A 75 -36.12 -0.46 0.69
N GLN A 76 -35.60 -1.65 0.35
CA GLN A 76 -35.46 -2.06 -1.05
C GLN A 76 -36.73 -1.87 -1.87
N GLY A 77 -36.60 -1.29 -3.08
CA GLY A 77 -37.71 -1.02 -4.00
C GLY A 77 -38.49 0.27 -3.70
N LYS A 78 -38.32 0.89 -2.54
CA LYS A 78 -38.95 2.20 -2.26
C LYS A 78 -38.24 3.31 -3.06
N THR A 79 -39.04 4.25 -3.55
CA THR A 79 -38.57 5.47 -4.22
C THR A 79 -38.66 6.63 -3.26
N VAL A 80 -37.58 7.39 -3.11
CA VAL A 80 -37.52 8.56 -2.22
C VAL A 80 -36.65 9.66 -2.82
N THR A 81 -36.78 10.88 -2.31
CA THR A 81 -35.89 11.99 -2.65
C THR A 81 -34.71 11.98 -1.69
N ALA A 82 -33.50 11.87 -2.23
CA ALA A 82 -32.23 11.98 -1.51
C ALA A 82 -31.60 13.35 -1.77
N ILE A 83 -30.86 13.84 -0.80
CA ILE A 83 -30.16 15.13 -0.87
C ILE A 83 -28.68 14.89 -1.09
N ASN A 84 -28.14 15.55 -2.10
CA ASN A 84 -26.72 15.69 -2.36
C ASN A 84 -26.32 17.15 -2.10
N LEU A 85 -25.51 17.38 -1.05
CA LEU A 85 -25.06 18.72 -0.70
C LEU A 85 -23.71 19.02 -1.36
N LEU A 86 -23.68 20.06 -2.19
CA LEU A 86 -22.47 20.58 -2.81
C LEU A 86 -21.90 21.72 -1.96
N GLN A 87 -20.65 21.60 -1.57
CA GLN A 87 -19.98 22.55 -0.67
C GLN A 87 -19.03 23.53 -1.38
N GLY A 88 -18.94 23.45 -2.71
CA GLY A 88 -17.99 24.23 -3.50
C GLY A 88 -16.59 23.61 -3.55
N SER A 89 -16.47 22.32 -3.32
CA SER A 89 -15.21 21.59 -3.34
C SER A 89 -15.12 20.66 -4.53
N LEU A 90 -14.25 20.94 -5.48
CA LEU A 90 -14.00 20.07 -6.64
C LEU A 90 -13.50 18.68 -6.23
N GLU A 91 -12.86 18.56 -5.09
CA GLU A 91 -12.33 17.30 -4.56
C GLU A 91 -13.44 16.42 -3.96
N GLN A 92 -14.41 17.03 -3.28
CA GLN A 92 -15.40 16.31 -2.48
C GLN A 92 -16.78 16.25 -3.14
N ASP A 93 -17.14 17.26 -3.93
CA ASP A 93 -18.46 17.36 -4.51
C ASP A 93 -18.63 16.42 -5.70
N LYS A 94 -19.83 15.84 -5.79
CA LYS A 94 -20.24 14.93 -6.87
C LYS A 94 -21.57 15.41 -7.40
N LEU A 95 -21.76 15.35 -8.70
CA LEU A 95 -23.00 15.67 -9.35
C LEU A 95 -23.58 14.39 -9.97
N PHE A 96 -24.72 13.92 -9.45
CA PHE A 96 -25.35 12.71 -9.94
C PHE A 96 -26.21 12.98 -11.17
N SER A 97 -26.33 11.98 -12.02
CA SER A 97 -27.15 11.95 -13.22
C SER A 97 -28.14 10.78 -13.18
N GLU A 98 -29.17 10.83 -13.98
CA GLU A 98 -30.09 9.71 -14.14
C GLU A 98 -29.37 8.44 -14.59
N GLY A 99 -29.68 7.31 -13.95
CA GLY A 99 -29.04 6.03 -14.19
C GLY A 99 -27.80 5.75 -13.32
N ASP A 100 -27.29 6.76 -12.60
CA ASP A 100 -26.15 6.56 -11.69
C ASP A 100 -26.53 5.66 -10.51
N LYS A 101 -25.60 4.78 -10.13
CA LYS A 101 -25.68 4.03 -8.88
C LYS A 101 -24.91 4.76 -7.80
N ALA A 102 -25.57 5.03 -6.71
CA ALA A 102 -25.03 5.78 -5.59
C ALA A 102 -25.06 4.99 -4.29
N GLN A 103 -24.11 5.26 -3.45
CA GLN A 103 -24.12 4.86 -2.06
C GLN A 103 -24.85 5.95 -1.25
N VAL A 104 -25.84 5.56 -0.49
CA VAL A 104 -26.68 6.48 0.27
C VAL A 104 -26.75 6.07 1.74
N VAL A 105 -26.96 7.06 2.61
CA VAL A 105 -27.24 6.86 4.03
C VAL A 105 -28.69 7.24 4.29
N VAL A 106 -29.44 6.32 4.86
CA VAL A 106 -30.85 6.46 5.19
C VAL A 106 -31.00 6.59 6.68
N SER A 107 -31.41 7.77 7.15
CA SER A 107 -31.83 7.98 8.53
C SER A 107 -33.32 7.70 8.64
N TYR A 108 -33.73 6.82 9.56
CA TYR A 108 -35.12 6.37 9.70
C TYR A 108 -35.53 6.25 11.17
N ASP A 109 -36.81 6.13 11.40
CA ASP A 109 -37.42 5.88 12.71
C ASP A 109 -38.52 4.84 12.52
N GLY A 110 -38.26 3.63 12.98
CA GLY A 110 -39.09 2.48 12.67
C GLY A 110 -39.17 2.22 11.17
N GLU A 111 -40.35 2.30 10.57
CA GLU A 111 -40.56 2.15 9.12
C GLU A 111 -40.53 3.46 8.33
N THR A 112 -40.38 4.61 9.02
CA THR A 112 -40.45 5.93 8.39
C THR A 112 -39.06 6.45 8.05
N ILE A 113 -38.83 6.75 6.78
CA ILE A 113 -37.59 7.37 6.30
C ILE A 113 -37.64 8.87 6.65
N LYS A 114 -36.70 9.35 7.46
CA LYS A 114 -36.56 10.76 7.85
C LYS A 114 -35.76 11.55 6.82
N ARG A 115 -34.62 10.99 6.40
CA ARG A 115 -33.70 11.65 5.49
C ARG A 115 -32.87 10.63 4.73
N VAL A 116 -32.61 10.91 3.45
CA VAL A 116 -31.66 10.16 2.63
C VAL A 116 -30.59 11.11 2.11
N THR A 117 -29.33 10.77 2.40
CA THR A 117 -28.17 11.59 2.00
C THR A 117 -27.33 10.81 1.00
N MET A 118 -27.03 11.44 -0.12
CA MET A 118 -26.12 10.90 -1.13
C MET A 118 -24.68 10.97 -0.57
N ILE A 119 -23.92 9.87 -0.68
CA ILE A 119 -22.54 9.82 -0.17
C ILE A 119 -21.53 9.83 -1.31
N ASP A 120 -21.62 8.86 -2.21
CA ASP A 120 -20.70 8.74 -3.34
C ASP A 120 -21.28 7.86 -4.45
N TYR A 121 -20.62 7.80 -5.61
CA TYR A 121 -20.91 6.83 -6.65
C TYR A 121 -20.60 5.41 -6.16
N PHE A 122 -21.43 4.45 -6.57
CA PHE A 122 -21.18 3.05 -6.29
C PHE A 122 -20.25 2.44 -7.36
N ARG A 123 -18.93 2.50 -7.10
CA ARG A 123 -17.86 2.10 -8.04
C ARG A 123 -17.47 0.63 -7.94
N VAL A 124 -17.85 -0.05 -6.86
CA VAL A 124 -17.40 -1.43 -6.54
C VAL A 124 -17.52 -2.42 -7.69
N PRO A 125 -18.60 -2.45 -8.52
CA PRO A 125 -18.66 -3.38 -9.64
C PRO A 125 -17.56 -3.14 -10.69
N GLY A 126 -17.26 -1.88 -10.99
CA GLY A 126 -16.18 -1.52 -11.93
C GLY A 126 -14.80 -1.89 -11.38
N GLU A 127 -14.58 -1.66 -10.09
CA GLU A 127 -13.33 -2.03 -9.39
C GLU A 127 -13.13 -3.54 -9.38
N LEU A 128 -14.18 -4.32 -9.12
CA LEU A 128 -14.13 -5.79 -9.17
C LEU A 128 -13.86 -6.31 -10.59
N TRP A 129 -14.46 -5.69 -11.61
CA TRP A 129 -14.17 -6.03 -13.00
C TRP A 129 -12.69 -5.77 -13.36
N LEU A 130 -12.15 -4.61 -12.98
CA LEU A 130 -10.73 -4.28 -13.20
C LEU A 130 -9.81 -5.26 -12.47
N ALA A 131 -10.09 -5.54 -11.19
CA ALA A 131 -9.34 -6.51 -10.41
C ALA A 131 -9.41 -7.91 -11.00
N GLY A 132 -10.60 -8.34 -11.43
CA GLY A 132 -10.81 -9.64 -12.08
C GLY A 132 -10.04 -9.77 -13.39
N LEU A 133 -10.04 -8.72 -14.21
CA LEU A 133 -9.26 -8.67 -15.45
C LEU A 133 -7.76 -8.77 -15.17
N PHE A 134 -7.25 -8.06 -14.18
CA PHE A 134 -5.85 -8.11 -13.77
C PHE A 134 -5.44 -9.50 -13.27
N ILE A 135 -6.28 -10.13 -12.44
CA ILE A 135 -6.07 -11.50 -11.95
C ILE A 135 -6.01 -12.49 -13.11
N LEU A 136 -6.98 -12.41 -14.04
CA LEU A 136 -7.01 -13.25 -15.23
C LEU A 136 -5.74 -13.08 -16.07
N PHE A 137 -5.31 -11.84 -16.28
CA PHE A 137 -4.10 -11.52 -17.03
C PHE A 137 -2.86 -12.15 -16.38
N LEU A 138 -2.70 -12.00 -15.06
CA LEU A 138 -1.61 -12.62 -14.32
C LEU A 138 -1.59 -14.15 -14.42
N ILE A 139 -2.76 -14.80 -14.33
CA ILE A 139 -2.84 -16.27 -14.44
C ILE A 139 -2.48 -16.72 -15.85
N VAL A 140 -2.98 -16.05 -16.88
CA VAL A 140 -2.74 -16.43 -18.28
C VAL A 140 -1.27 -16.25 -18.66
N PHE A 141 -0.64 -15.13 -18.30
CA PHE A 141 0.74 -14.84 -18.71
C PHE A 141 1.79 -15.43 -17.78
N ALA A 142 1.59 -15.40 -16.46
CA ALA A 142 2.59 -15.84 -15.49
C ALA A 142 2.30 -17.23 -14.89
N GLY A 143 1.16 -17.85 -15.20
CA GLY A 143 0.82 -19.22 -14.76
C GLY A 143 0.95 -19.38 -13.24
N ARG A 144 1.76 -20.36 -12.80
CA ARG A 144 1.97 -20.64 -11.36
C ARG A 144 2.59 -19.49 -10.60
N THR A 145 3.47 -18.71 -11.24
CA THR A 145 4.09 -17.51 -10.65
C THR A 145 3.04 -16.42 -10.46
N GLY A 146 2.12 -16.26 -11.42
CA GLY A 146 0.99 -15.34 -11.30
C GLY A 146 0.09 -15.65 -10.11
N VAL A 147 -0.23 -16.93 -9.87
CA VAL A 147 -1.01 -17.33 -8.68
C VAL A 147 -0.29 -16.95 -7.38
N ARG A 148 1.03 -17.12 -7.30
CA ARG A 148 1.80 -16.70 -6.12
C ARG A 148 1.85 -15.20 -5.94
N ALA A 149 1.94 -14.45 -7.03
CA ALA A 149 1.86 -12.99 -7.01
C ALA A 149 0.50 -12.50 -6.50
N ILE A 150 -0.59 -13.14 -6.91
CA ILE A 150 -1.95 -12.84 -6.39
C ILE A 150 -2.03 -13.15 -4.89
N LEU A 151 -1.48 -14.28 -4.43
CA LEU A 151 -1.46 -14.63 -3.01
C LEU A 151 -0.65 -13.63 -2.18
N SER A 152 0.52 -13.22 -2.66
CA SER A 152 1.34 -12.21 -1.97
C SER A 152 0.63 -10.85 -1.92
N PHE A 153 -0.02 -10.44 -3.00
CA PHE A 153 -0.81 -9.21 -3.05
C PHE A 153 -1.98 -9.25 -2.05
N ALA A 154 -2.79 -10.30 -2.09
CA ALA A 154 -3.91 -10.47 -1.16
C ALA A 154 -3.45 -10.49 0.31
N LEU A 155 -2.35 -11.20 0.60
CA LEU A 155 -1.75 -11.24 1.93
C LEU A 155 -1.31 -9.85 2.39
N THR A 156 -0.66 -9.08 1.53
CA THR A 156 -0.18 -7.72 1.83
C THR A 156 -1.34 -6.78 2.13
N VAL A 157 -2.39 -6.78 1.29
CA VAL A 157 -3.59 -5.97 1.50
C VAL A 157 -4.26 -6.32 2.84
N LEU A 158 -4.44 -7.61 3.11
CA LEU A 158 -5.05 -8.06 4.37
C LEU A 158 -4.18 -7.76 5.59
N ALA A 159 -2.87 -7.89 5.50
CA ALA A 159 -1.96 -7.57 6.60
C ALA A 159 -1.99 -6.07 6.92
N ILE A 160 -2.02 -5.21 5.90
CA ILE A 160 -2.16 -3.77 6.11
C ILE A 160 -3.52 -3.47 6.76
N TRP A 161 -4.60 -4.00 6.20
CA TRP A 161 -5.95 -3.68 6.67
C TRP A 161 -6.29 -4.29 8.03
N LYS A 162 -5.93 -5.55 8.26
CA LYS A 162 -6.35 -6.33 9.44
C LYS A 162 -5.35 -6.33 10.59
N LEU A 163 -4.08 -5.96 10.33
CA LEU A 163 -3.03 -5.92 11.36
C LEU A 163 -2.46 -4.52 11.51
N LEU A 164 -1.86 -3.95 10.45
CA LEU A 164 -1.11 -2.70 10.56
C LEU A 164 -2.01 -1.55 11.03
N VAL A 165 -3.11 -1.31 10.32
CA VAL A 165 -4.02 -0.20 10.61
C VAL A 165 -4.68 -0.34 11.98
N PRO A 166 -5.27 -1.48 12.39
CA PRO A 166 -5.83 -1.62 13.73
C PRO A 166 -4.80 -1.49 14.85
N LEU A 167 -3.58 -2.02 14.67
CA LEU A 167 -2.52 -1.86 15.66
C LEU A 167 -2.10 -0.39 15.82
N TYR A 168 -2.03 0.36 14.72
CA TYR A 168 -1.77 1.80 14.79
C TYR A 168 -2.90 2.54 15.51
N LEU A 169 -4.15 2.28 15.16
CA LEU A 169 -5.32 2.89 15.80
C LEU A 169 -5.41 2.59 17.31
N ASN A 170 -4.94 1.42 17.73
CA ASN A 170 -4.85 1.05 19.16
C ASN A 170 -3.66 1.72 19.88
N GLY A 171 -2.88 2.56 19.20
CA GLY A 171 -1.78 3.32 19.81
C GLY A 171 -0.48 2.55 19.99
N TYR A 172 -0.33 1.37 19.39
CA TYR A 172 0.97 0.69 19.37
C TYR A 172 1.99 1.50 18.60
N ASN A 173 3.27 1.39 19.00
CA ASN A 173 4.35 2.16 18.37
C ASN A 173 4.48 1.83 16.87
N PRO A 174 4.27 2.83 15.96
CA PRO A 174 4.19 2.59 14.53
C PRO A 174 5.48 2.05 13.92
N ILE A 175 6.64 2.45 14.45
CA ILE A 175 7.95 2.03 13.91
C ILE A 175 8.13 0.53 14.14
N TRP A 176 7.93 0.05 15.38
CA TRP A 176 8.11 -1.36 15.69
C TRP A 176 7.07 -2.25 15.02
N VAL A 177 5.81 -1.85 15.04
CA VAL A 177 4.73 -2.59 14.35
C VAL A 177 5.00 -2.63 12.84
N GLY A 178 5.38 -1.49 12.25
CA GLY A 178 5.72 -1.41 10.83
C GLY A 178 6.90 -2.31 10.46
N LEU A 179 7.99 -2.31 11.25
CA LEU A 179 9.15 -3.17 11.01
C LEU A 179 8.81 -4.66 11.11
N LEU A 180 8.03 -5.07 12.13
CA LEU A 180 7.65 -6.47 12.31
C LEU A 180 6.75 -6.97 11.18
N ILE A 181 5.73 -6.20 10.81
CA ILE A 181 4.83 -6.57 9.70
C ILE A 181 5.58 -6.57 8.38
N ASN A 182 6.46 -5.61 8.15
CA ASN A 182 7.29 -5.57 6.95
C ASN A 182 8.24 -6.77 6.87
N LEU A 183 8.90 -7.14 7.96
CA LEU A 183 9.74 -8.35 8.01
C LEU A 183 8.93 -9.62 7.72
N LEU A 184 7.74 -9.73 8.31
CA LEU A 184 6.84 -10.86 8.07
C LEU A 184 6.45 -10.95 6.59
N LEU A 185 5.98 -9.84 6.01
CA LEU A 185 5.59 -9.77 4.60
C LEU A 185 6.77 -10.06 3.67
N THR A 186 7.92 -9.43 3.90
CA THR A 186 9.16 -9.68 3.14
C THR A 186 9.53 -11.16 3.17
N THR A 187 9.48 -11.79 4.34
CA THR A 187 9.81 -13.22 4.48
C THR A 187 8.85 -14.10 3.71
N LEU A 188 7.55 -13.84 3.80
CA LEU A 188 6.52 -14.64 3.12
C LEU A 188 6.54 -14.44 1.61
N ILE A 189 6.71 -13.21 1.14
CA ILE A 189 6.78 -12.90 -0.30
C ILE A 189 8.03 -13.55 -0.92
N ILE A 190 9.20 -13.40 -0.30
CA ILE A 190 10.43 -14.01 -0.79
C ILE A 190 10.35 -15.55 -0.69
N ALA A 191 9.71 -16.09 0.34
CA ALA A 191 9.47 -17.53 0.45
C ALA A 191 8.51 -18.07 -0.64
N LEU A 192 7.56 -17.28 -1.11
CA LEU A 192 6.73 -17.64 -2.27
C LEU A 192 7.55 -17.71 -3.57
N VAL A 193 8.64 -16.95 -3.69
CA VAL A 193 9.55 -16.98 -4.85
C VAL A 193 10.47 -18.20 -4.79
N PHE A 194 11.24 -18.34 -3.72
CA PHE A 194 12.32 -19.32 -3.60
C PHE A 194 11.92 -20.63 -2.89
N GLY A 195 10.86 -20.62 -2.12
CA GLY A 195 10.60 -21.63 -1.09
C GLY A 195 11.36 -21.30 0.20
N PHE A 196 11.18 -22.13 1.23
CA PHE A 196 11.97 -22.01 2.47
C PHE A 196 13.33 -22.70 2.29
N ASP A 197 14.29 -21.97 1.70
CA ASP A 197 15.67 -22.42 1.48
C ASP A 197 16.69 -21.32 1.84
N ASN A 198 17.97 -21.59 1.60
CA ASN A 198 19.05 -20.64 1.89
C ASN A 198 19.00 -19.37 1.03
N ARG A 199 18.41 -19.41 -0.15
CA ARG A 199 18.16 -18.23 -1.00
C ARG A 199 17.18 -17.30 -0.31
N CYS A 200 16.09 -17.87 0.23
CA CYS A 200 15.12 -17.11 1.00
C CYS A 200 15.79 -16.44 2.22
N ALA A 201 16.56 -17.18 2.99
CA ALA A 201 17.27 -16.62 4.15
C ALA A 201 18.24 -15.49 3.76
N ALA A 202 18.99 -15.66 2.66
CA ALA A 202 19.94 -14.66 2.18
C ALA A 202 19.22 -13.38 1.72
N ALA A 203 18.18 -13.52 0.91
CA ALA A 203 17.42 -12.39 0.40
C ALA A 203 16.68 -11.64 1.51
N VAL A 204 16.04 -12.35 2.45
CA VAL A 204 15.35 -11.75 3.61
C VAL A 204 16.34 -10.99 4.50
N SER A 205 17.50 -11.57 4.78
CA SER A 205 18.53 -10.91 5.60
C SER A 205 19.04 -9.64 4.95
N GLY A 206 19.33 -9.68 3.64
CA GLY A 206 19.75 -8.51 2.88
C GLY A 206 18.69 -7.41 2.82
N SER A 207 17.45 -7.79 2.52
CA SER A 207 16.31 -6.87 2.51
C SER A 207 16.10 -6.20 3.86
N PHE A 208 16.12 -6.98 4.94
CA PHE A 208 15.89 -6.46 6.28
C PHE A 208 16.96 -5.46 6.70
N LEU A 209 18.23 -5.71 6.39
CA LEU A 209 19.32 -4.76 6.65
C LEU A 209 19.14 -3.45 5.85
N GLY A 210 18.71 -3.53 4.58
CA GLY A 210 18.37 -2.35 3.79
C GLY A 210 17.20 -1.55 4.37
N ILE A 211 16.15 -2.23 4.82
CA ILE A 211 14.99 -1.61 5.48
C ILE A 211 15.39 -0.94 6.80
N LEU A 212 16.29 -1.55 7.58
CA LEU A 212 16.82 -0.95 8.81
C LEU A 212 17.56 0.36 8.53
N VAL A 213 18.37 0.42 7.46
CA VAL A 213 19.02 1.67 7.04
C VAL A 213 17.98 2.73 6.73
N THR A 214 16.95 2.38 5.95
CA THR A 214 15.83 3.31 5.63
C THR A 214 15.13 3.78 6.90
N CYS A 215 14.86 2.89 7.84
CA CYS A 215 14.21 3.23 9.10
C CYS A 215 15.05 4.22 9.93
N VAL A 216 16.33 3.94 10.11
CA VAL A 216 17.25 4.80 10.89
C VAL A 216 17.37 6.17 10.24
N LEU A 217 17.59 6.24 8.93
CA LEU A 217 17.66 7.51 8.21
C LEU A 217 16.30 8.22 8.23
N GLY A 218 15.18 7.49 8.11
CA GLY A 218 13.83 8.03 8.23
C GLY A 218 13.59 8.75 9.55
N ILE A 219 14.01 8.15 10.66
CA ILE A 219 13.91 8.76 11.98
C ILE A 219 14.78 10.04 12.06
N ILE A 220 16.05 9.93 11.70
CA ILE A 220 17.01 11.03 11.81
C ILE A 220 16.58 12.24 10.96
N PHE A 221 16.24 12.03 9.69
CA PHE A 221 15.95 13.14 8.78
C PHE A 221 14.53 13.70 8.96
N THR A 222 13.55 12.91 9.41
CA THR A 222 12.24 13.44 9.77
C THR A 222 12.35 14.43 10.94
N ASP A 223 13.12 14.07 11.96
CA ASP A 223 13.36 14.95 13.11
C ASP A 223 14.21 16.17 12.71
N LEU A 224 15.28 15.98 11.93
CA LEU A 224 16.15 17.05 11.46
C LEU A 224 15.40 18.10 10.61
N PHE A 225 14.52 17.65 9.73
CA PHE A 225 13.71 18.53 8.86
C PHE A 225 12.44 19.03 9.56
N LYS A 226 12.22 18.61 10.82
CA LYS A 226 11.04 18.99 11.63
C LYS A 226 9.72 18.68 10.89
N ILE A 227 9.66 17.57 10.19
CA ILE A 227 8.45 17.14 9.49
C ILE A 227 7.49 16.54 10.50
N HIS A 228 6.29 17.10 10.54
CA HIS A 228 5.18 16.55 11.32
C HIS A 228 4.32 15.64 10.44
N GLY A 229 3.83 14.54 11.00
CA GLY A 229 3.03 13.54 10.26
C GLY A 229 1.72 14.07 9.67
N ALA A 230 1.30 15.27 10.03
CA ALA A 230 0.15 15.95 9.42
C ALA A 230 0.35 16.32 7.92
N VAL A 231 1.53 16.05 7.35
CA VAL A 231 1.77 16.13 5.89
C VAL A 231 1.08 14.99 5.12
N MET A 232 0.71 13.90 5.80
CA MET A 232 -0.02 12.80 5.18
C MET A 232 -1.48 13.20 4.94
N SER A 233 -2.01 12.83 3.78
CA SER A 233 -3.42 13.06 3.45
C SER A 233 -4.35 12.45 4.49
N TYR A 234 -5.46 13.12 4.79
CA TYR A 234 -6.47 12.70 5.79
C TYR A 234 -5.97 12.53 7.24
N SER A 235 -4.72 12.84 7.55
CA SER A 235 -4.17 12.68 8.90
C SER A 235 -4.88 13.56 9.95
N GLU A 236 -5.30 14.78 9.58
CA GLU A 236 -6.08 15.65 10.47
C GLU A 236 -7.47 15.07 10.75
N SER A 237 -8.08 14.39 9.77
CA SER A 237 -9.39 13.74 9.95
C SER A 237 -9.36 12.67 11.04
N LEU A 238 -8.21 11.98 11.23
CA LEU A 238 -8.03 11.02 12.33
C LEU A 238 -8.09 11.72 13.68
N LEU A 239 -7.49 12.89 13.82
CA LEU A 239 -7.51 13.66 15.07
C LEU A 239 -8.92 14.11 15.42
N TYR A 240 -9.68 14.60 14.43
CA TYR A 240 -11.08 15.00 14.61
C TYR A 240 -12.01 13.81 14.86
N ALA A 241 -11.66 12.61 14.39
CA ALA A 241 -12.39 11.38 14.65
C ALA A 241 -12.15 10.80 16.07
N GLY A 242 -11.40 11.50 16.93
CA GLY A 242 -11.16 11.09 18.32
C GLY A 242 -9.85 10.32 18.55
N PHE A 243 -9.00 10.17 17.52
CA PHE A 243 -7.71 9.47 17.60
C PHE A 243 -6.54 10.43 17.90
N GLN A 244 -6.71 11.35 18.84
CA GLN A 244 -5.72 12.38 19.21
C GLN A 244 -4.45 11.80 19.86
N HIS A 245 -4.50 10.57 20.35
CA HIS A 245 -3.39 9.87 20.98
C HIS A 245 -2.37 9.32 19.97
N LEU A 246 -2.68 9.35 18.67
CA LEU A 246 -1.80 8.81 17.62
C LEU A 246 -0.58 9.68 17.40
N ASN A 247 0.58 9.02 17.32
CA ASN A 247 1.81 9.68 16.91
C ASN A 247 1.95 9.71 15.37
N LEU A 248 1.36 10.72 14.74
CA LEU A 248 1.36 10.88 13.28
C LEU A 248 2.78 10.94 12.70
N THR A 249 3.73 11.51 13.43
CA THR A 249 5.13 11.60 12.97
C THR A 249 5.78 10.23 12.90
N GLN A 250 5.56 9.35 13.88
CA GLN A 250 6.04 7.98 13.80
C GLN A 250 5.33 7.15 12.72
N ILE A 251 4.05 7.41 12.46
CA ILE A 251 3.32 6.79 11.34
C ILE A 251 3.94 7.23 10.00
N PHE A 252 4.27 8.51 9.86
CA PHE A 252 4.98 9.02 8.69
C PHE A 252 6.36 8.37 8.53
N MET A 253 7.17 8.28 9.62
CA MET A 253 8.46 7.56 9.59
C MET A 253 8.30 6.11 9.14
N ALA A 254 7.27 5.42 9.63
CA ALA A 254 6.98 4.03 9.24
C ALA A 254 6.60 3.93 7.76
N SER A 255 5.86 4.88 7.21
CA SER A 255 5.46 4.88 5.81
C SER A 255 6.65 4.97 4.85
N ILE A 256 7.77 5.59 5.23
CA ILE A 256 8.99 5.70 4.42
C ILE A 256 9.57 4.30 4.11
N PHE A 257 9.82 3.49 5.15
CA PHE A 257 10.40 2.16 4.94
C PHE A 257 9.39 1.15 4.41
N LEU A 258 8.09 1.28 4.74
CA LEU A 258 7.04 0.46 4.15
C LEU A 258 6.92 0.72 2.64
N GLY A 259 6.92 1.98 2.23
CA GLY A 259 6.81 2.36 0.82
C GLY A 259 7.99 1.89 -0.04
N SER A 260 9.21 1.94 0.50
CA SER A 260 10.42 1.49 -0.22
C SER A 260 10.66 -0.01 -0.17
N SER A 261 9.98 -0.76 0.72
CA SER A 261 10.25 -2.18 0.97
C SER A 261 10.06 -3.07 -0.26
N GLY A 262 9.13 -2.74 -1.14
CA GLY A 262 8.91 -3.47 -2.40
C GLY A 262 10.15 -3.47 -3.29
N ALA A 263 10.69 -2.29 -3.59
CA ALA A 263 11.90 -2.14 -4.41
C ALA A 263 13.14 -2.78 -3.75
N VAL A 264 13.23 -2.70 -2.41
CA VAL A 264 14.28 -3.35 -1.64
C VAL A 264 14.19 -4.88 -1.76
N MET A 265 12.98 -5.46 -1.69
CA MET A 265 12.76 -6.89 -1.89
C MET A 265 13.13 -7.33 -3.30
N ASP A 266 12.69 -6.61 -4.32
CA ASP A 266 12.94 -6.96 -5.73
C ASP A 266 14.43 -7.04 -6.02
N LEU A 267 15.20 -6.00 -5.63
CA LEU A 267 16.64 -5.99 -5.82
C LEU A 267 17.34 -7.12 -5.04
N SER A 268 16.86 -7.43 -3.85
CA SER A 268 17.41 -8.52 -3.05
C SER A 268 17.17 -9.90 -3.70
N VAL A 269 15.98 -10.12 -4.26
CA VAL A 269 15.65 -11.34 -4.99
C VAL A 269 16.53 -11.49 -6.25
N ASP A 270 16.70 -10.41 -7.01
CA ASP A 270 17.51 -10.39 -8.23
C ASP A 270 18.98 -10.72 -7.95
N ILE A 271 19.57 -10.05 -6.94
CA ILE A 271 20.97 -10.30 -6.54
C ILE A 271 21.14 -11.74 -6.05
N THR A 272 20.23 -12.23 -5.21
CA THR A 272 20.29 -13.58 -4.66
C THR A 272 20.16 -14.63 -5.75
N SER A 273 19.26 -14.42 -6.73
CA SER A 273 19.09 -15.30 -7.90
C SER A 273 20.36 -15.38 -8.73
N ALA A 274 20.96 -14.23 -9.00
CA ALA A 274 22.19 -14.16 -9.78
C ALA A 274 23.39 -14.82 -9.07
N VAL A 275 23.55 -14.55 -7.76
CA VAL A 275 24.62 -15.20 -6.97
C VAL A 275 24.41 -16.71 -6.91
N TYR A 276 23.16 -17.15 -6.73
CA TYR A 276 22.85 -18.59 -6.72
C TYR A 276 23.22 -19.25 -8.05
N GLU A 277 22.91 -18.66 -9.19
CA GLU A 277 23.24 -19.20 -10.50
C GLU A 277 24.77 -19.28 -10.71
N VAL A 278 25.52 -18.28 -10.24
CA VAL A 278 26.98 -18.28 -10.30
C VAL A 278 27.57 -19.43 -9.46
N VAL A 279 27.10 -19.59 -8.22
CA VAL A 279 27.54 -20.66 -7.30
C VAL A 279 27.15 -22.04 -7.84
N GLU A 280 25.99 -22.16 -8.50
CA GLU A 280 25.54 -23.41 -9.14
C GLU A 280 26.47 -23.85 -10.27
N LYS A 281 26.84 -22.88 -11.15
CA LYS A 281 27.72 -23.16 -12.29
C LYS A 281 29.19 -23.30 -11.93
N LYS A 282 29.65 -22.68 -10.84
CA LYS A 282 31.04 -22.75 -10.36
C LYS A 282 31.05 -23.12 -8.86
N PRO A 283 30.93 -24.42 -8.51
CA PRO A 283 30.83 -24.87 -7.13
C PRO A 283 32.02 -24.50 -6.25
N ASP A 284 33.23 -24.37 -6.83
CA ASP A 284 34.48 -24.05 -6.15
C ASP A 284 34.72 -22.55 -5.98
N ILE A 285 33.75 -21.72 -6.32
CA ILE A 285 33.89 -20.26 -6.24
C ILE A 285 34.13 -19.84 -4.78
N MET A 286 35.07 -18.91 -4.58
CA MET A 286 35.28 -18.32 -3.27
C MET A 286 34.10 -17.41 -2.91
N SER A 287 33.73 -17.38 -1.60
CA SER A 287 32.61 -16.57 -1.11
C SER A 287 32.75 -15.10 -1.52
N TRP A 288 33.97 -14.55 -1.49
CA TRP A 288 34.23 -13.17 -1.90
C TRP A 288 34.05 -12.90 -3.41
N GLU A 289 34.38 -13.87 -4.26
CA GLU A 289 34.11 -13.76 -5.70
C GLU A 289 32.59 -13.78 -5.98
N ALA A 290 31.86 -14.62 -5.25
CA ALA A 290 30.40 -14.67 -5.31
C ALA A 290 29.77 -13.33 -4.84
N VAL A 291 30.26 -12.74 -3.74
CA VAL A 291 29.86 -11.40 -3.26
C VAL A 291 30.13 -10.35 -4.34
N LYS A 292 31.31 -10.36 -4.97
CA LYS A 292 31.67 -9.40 -6.03
C LYS A 292 30.75 -9.53 -7.25
N SER A 293 30.36 -10.75 -7.60
CA SER A 293 29.40 -11.01 -8.67
C SER A 293 28.02 -10.41 -8.32
N GLY A 294 27.50 -10.64 -7.10
CA GLY A 294 26.26 -10.04 -6.62
C GLY A 294 26.30 -8.51 -6.61
N MET A 295 27.45 -7.92 -6.20
CA MET A 295 27.64 -6.47 -6.25
C MET A 295 27.57 -5.89 -7.66
N ASN A 296 28.10 -6.59 -8.66
CA ASN A 296 28.05 -6.14 -10.04
C ASN A 296 26.59 -6.12 -10.56
N VAL A 297 25.80 -7.15 -10.23
CA VAL A 297 24.38 -7.20 -10.56
C VAL A 297 23.62 -6.06 -9.85
N GLY A 298 23.86 -5.88 -8.53
CA GLY A 298 23.26 -4.81 -7.77
C GLY A 298 23.55 -3.42 -8.35
N ARG A 299 24.80 -3.15 -8.75
CA ARG A 299 25.18 -1.87 -9.40
C ARG A 299 24.45 -1.64 -10.72
N ALA A 300 24.27 -2.67 -11.52
CA ALA A 300 23.55 -2.54 -12.78
C ALA A 300 22.06 -2.23 -12.57
N ALA A 301 21.42 -2.87 -11.60
CA ALA A 301 20.00 -2.69 -11.32
C ALA A 301 19.70 -1.36 -10.60
N MET A 302 20.57 -0.89 -9.69
CA MET A 302 20.35 0.33 -8.92
C MET A 302 20.07 1.56 -9.80
N GLY A 303 20.72 1.68 -10.95
CA GLY A 303 20.59 2.86 -11.82
C GLY A 303 19.16 3.11 -12.31
N THR A 304 18.42 2.06 -12.60
CA THR A 304 17.02 2.16 -13.03
C THR A 304 16.04 2.19 -11.85
N MET A 305 16.29 1.40 -10.83
CA MET A 305 15.39 1.27 -9.68
C MET A 305 15.28 2.55 -8.84
N THR A 306 16.37 3.31 -8.67
CA THR A 306 16.31 4.61 -7.97
C THR A 306 15.43 5.61 -8.71
N THR A 307 15.50 5.65 -10.04
CA THR A 307 14.63 6.50 -10.87
C THR A 307 13.17 6.03 -10.80
N THR A 308 12.93 4.72 -10.72
CA THR A 308 11.58 4.16 -10.56
C THR A 308 10.93 4.63 -9.26
N LEU A 309 11.67 4.63 -8.15
CA LEU A 309 11.16 5.18 -6.88
C LEU A 309 10.83 6.66 -6.97
N LEU A 310 11.70 7.46 -7.58
CA LEU A 310 11.45 8.89 -7.80
C LEU A 310 10.15 9.09 -8.59
N LEU A 311 9.98 8.39 -9.70
CA LEU A 311 8.79 8.52 -10.55
C LEU A 311 7.51 8.03 -9.83
N ALA A 312 7.60 6.95 -9.07
CA ALA A 312 6.47 6.41 -8.31
C ALA A 312 5.94 7.40 -7.27
N TYR A 313 6.84 8.06 -6.54
CA TYR A 313 6.44 9.03 -5.52
C TYR A 313 6.07 10.39 -6.11
N SER A 314 6.81 10.89 -7.11
CA SER A 314 6.59 12.24 -7.66
C SER A 314 5.25 12.39 -8.39
N GLY A 315 4.67 11.29 -8.89
CA GLY A 315 3.40 11.32 -9.61
C GLY A 315 2.25 11.99 -8.84
N GLY A 316 2.18 11.77 -7.53
CA GLY A 316 1.17 12.37 -6.66
C GLY A 316 1.33 13.87 -6.40
N TYR A 317 2.50 14.45 -6.72
CA TYR A 317 2.84 15.85 -6.43
C TYR A 317 2.89 16.76 -7.66
N ILE A 318 2.56 16.24 -8.84
CA ILE A 318 2.60 17.01 -10.09
C ILE A 318 1.72 18.26 -9.98
N ALA A 319 0.49 18.13 -9.46
CA ALA A 319 -0.43 19.27 -9.30
C ALA A 319 0.14 20.35 -8.39
N LEU A 320 0.79 19.98 -7.28
CA LEU A 320 1.44 20.91 -6.36
C LEU A 320 2.59 21.66 -7.05
N LEU A 321 3.42 20.95 -7.81
CA LEU A 321 4.51 21.56 -8.57
C LEU A 321 3.99 22.52 -9.65
N MET A 322 2.88 22.18 -10.32
CA MET A 322 2.21 23.07 -11.27
C MET A 322 1.72 24.36 -10.61
N VAL A 323 1.16 24.27 -9.39
CA VAL A 323 0.74 25.47 -8.63
C VAL A 323 1.94 26.38 -8.35
N PHE A 324 3.07 25.83 -7.89
CA PHE A 324 4.28 26.63 -7.64
C PHE A 324 4.80 27.30 -8.91
N MET A 325 4.82 26.58 -10.02
CA MET A 325 5.24 27.16 -11.30
C MET A 325 4.29 28.26 -11.78
N ALA A 326 2.97 28.02 -11.68
CA ALA A 326 1.96 29.00 -12.10
C ALA A 326 2.00 30.28 -11.25
N GLN A 327 2.38 30.15 -9.97
CA GLN A 327 2.51 31.29 -9.05
C GLN A 327 3.90 31.98 -9.12
N GLY A 328 4.84 31.46 -9.91
CA GLY A 328 6.21 31.98 -9.97
C GLY A 328 6.97 31.84 -8.64
N THR A 329 6.66 30.76 -7.86
CA THR A 329 7.28 30.54 -6.55
C THR A 329 8.79 30.32 -6.70
N PRO A 330 9.67 31.04 -5.96
CA PRO A 330 11.11 30.82 -6.01
C PRO A 330 11.51 29.41 -5.61
N THR A 331 12.49 28.81 -6.28
CA THR A 331 12.93 27.46 -6.06
C THR A 331 13.30 27.16 -4.60
N GLU A 332 13.93 28.10 -3.91
CA GLU A 332 14.28 27.98 -2.50
C GLU A 332 13.04 27.79 -1.60
N HIS A 333 11.94 28.50 -1.91
CA HIS A 333 10.69 28.36 -1.17
C HIS A 333 10.01 27.02 -1.47
N ILE A 334 10.11 26.52 -2.72
CA ILE A 334 9.58 25.21 -3.09
C ILE A 334 10.25 24.11 -2.26
N PHE A 335 11.57 24.10 -2.17
CA PHE A 335 12.31 23.10 -1.39
C PHE A 335 12.07 23.19 0.12
N ASN A 336 11.79 24.39 0.65
CA ASN A 336 11.45 24.57 2.06
C ASN A 336 9.98 24.23 2.38
N TYR A 337 9.14 24.00 1.37
CA TYR A 337 7.74 23.69 1.60
C TYR A 337 7.59 22.30 2.22
N LYS A 338 6.89 22.21 3.36
CA LYS A 338 6.83 21.00 4.19
C LYS A 338 6.41 19.73 3.44
N TYR A 339 5.48 19.84 2.48
CA TYR A 339 5.03 18.69 1.68
C TYR A 339 6.09 18.23 0.67
N VAL A 340 6.84 19.17 0.08
CA VAL A 340 7.97 18.87 -0.81
C VAL A 340 9.11 18.23 -0.03
N ALA A 341 9.44 18.78 1.14
CA ALA A 341 10.45 18.21 2.03
C ALA A 341 10.09 16.80 2.49
N ALA A 342 8.82 16.56 2.81
CA ALA A 342 8.33 15.22 3.16
C ALA A 342 8.51 14.23 2.00
N GLU A 343 8.19 14.63 0.77
CA GLU A 343 8.35 13.80 -0.42
C GLU A 343 9.82 13.52 -0.75
N MET A 344 10.68 14.52 -0.56
CA MET A 344 12.12 14.32 -0.67
C MET A 344 12.63 13.28 0.34
N ILE A 345 12.14 13.30 1.58
CA ILE A 345 12.47 12.30 2.58
C ILE A 345 12.03 10.91 2.09
N HIS A 346 10.78 10.75 1.64
CA HIS A 346 10.29 9.47 1.11
C HIS A 346 11.17 8.94 -0.03
N THR A 347 11.43 9.77 -1.02
CA THR A 347 12.16 9.38 -2.22
C THR A 347 13.65 9.12 -1.96
N VAL A 348 14.32 10.06 -1.30
CA VAL A 348 15.78 9.98 -1.10
C VAL A 348 16.13 8.92 -0.07
N ILE A 349 15.43 8.86 1.06
CA ILE A 349 15.71 7.86 2.09
C ILE A 349 15.32 6.47 1.64
N GLY A 350 14.18 6.32 0.92
CA GLY A 350 13.82 5.07 0.27
C GLY A 350 14.91 4.59 -0.71
N SER A 351 15.50 5.52 -1.47
CA SER A 351 16.62 5.22 -2.37
C SER A 351 17.90 4.85 -1.62
N PHE A 352 18.18 5.42 -0.46
CA PHE A 352 19.29 4.98 0.40
C PHE A 352 19.12 3.51 0.83
N GLY A 353 17.91 3.10 1.22
CA GLY A 353 17.59 1.71 1.53
C GLY A 353 17.85 0.79 0.34
N LEU A 354 17.37 1.19 -0.83
CA LEU A 354 17.57 0.44 -2.08
C LEU A 354 19.06 0.31 -2.45
N VAL A 355 19.84 1.37 -2.32
CA VAL A 355 21.29 1.31 -2.58
C VAL A 355 22.00 0.43 -1.55
N SER A 356 21.60 0.52 -0.28
CA SER A 356 22.20 -0.24 0.82
C SER A 356 21.89 -1.73 0.77
N VAL A 357 20.73 -2.13 0.23
CA VAL A 357 20.37 -3.55 0.14
C VAL A 357 21.32 -4.33 -0.77
N ALA A 358 21.88 -3.70 -1.80
CA ALA A 358 22.77 -4.38 -2.75
C ALA A 358 24.02 -4.98 -2.08
N PRO A 359 24.85 -4.22 -1.32
CA PRO A 359 25.99 -4.80 -0.61
C PRO A 359 25.57 -5.80 0.46
N PHE A 360 24.49 -5.55 1.19
CA PHE A 360 24.02 -6.48 2.22
C PHE A 360 23.55 -7.80 1.63
N THR A 361 22.74 -7.77 0.57
CA THR A 361 22.27 -8.99 -0.08
C THR A 361 23.40 -9.73 -0.77
N ALA A 362 24.31 -9.04 -1.44
CA ALA A 362 25.48 -9.68 -2.05
C ALA A 362 26.35 -10.40 -1.00
N LEU A 363 26.55 -9.76 0.16
CA LEU A 363 27.31 -10.36 1.27
C LEU A 363 26.58 -11.59 1.84
N CYS A 364 25.31 -11.45 2.19
CA CYS A 364 24.51 -12.54 2.75
C CYS A 364 24.41 -13.72 1.76
N SER A 365 24.15 -13.46 0.50
CA SER A 365 24.04 -14.49 -0.55
C SER A 365 25.38 -15.17 -0.80
N GLY A 366 26.45 -14.39 -0.95
CA GLY A 366 27.78 -14.94 -1.17
C GLY A 366 28.28 -15.84 -0.03
N LEU A 367 28.00 -15.47 1.21
CA LEU A 367 28.39 -16.26 2.39
C LEU A 367 27.51 -17.50 2.58
N LEU A 368 26.19 -17.35 2.55
CA LEU A 368 25.26 -18.44 2.85
C LEU A 368 25.23 -19.50 1.76
N LEU A 369 25.24 -19.10 0.47
CA LEU A 369 25.10 -20.03 -0.65
C LEU A 369 26.39 -20.82 -0.90
N THR A 370 27.56 -20.22 -0.74
CA THR A 370 28.85 -20.92 -0.90
C THR A 370 29.14 -21.87 0.26
N LYS A 371 28.78 -21.52 1.52
CA LYS A 371 28.96 -22.39 2.67
C LYS A 371 28.13 -23.67 2.55
N HIS A 372 26.86 -23.55 2.20
CA HIS A 372 25.95 -24.69 2.08
C HIS A 372 26.42 -25.70 1.02
N LYS A 373 26.99 -25.22 -0.09
CA LYS A 373 27.48 -26.11 -1.16
C LYS A 373 28.77 -26.83 -0.78
N ARG A 374 29.63 -26.24 0.05
CA ARG A 374 30.80 -26.91 0.63
C ARG A 374 30.41 -28.04 1.59
N GLU A 375 29.38 -27.82 2.41
CA GLU A 375 28.88 -28.81 3.36
C GLU A 375 28.17 -29.99 2.65
N SER A 376 27.45 -29.73 1.54
CA SER A 376 26.74 -30.74 0.75
C SER A 376 27.62 -31.51 -0.22
N GLY A 377 28.82 -31.05 -0.51
CA GLY A 377 29.80 -31.71 -1.38
C GLY A 377 30.81 -32.60 -0.67
N VAL A 378 30.68 -32.75 0.66
CA VAL A 378 31.51 -33.62 1.53
C VAL A 378 30.85 -34.99 1.76
N GLU A 379 29.62 -35.22 1.25
CA GLU A 379 28.99 -36.53 1.15
C GLU A 379 29.20 -37.11 -0.26
#